data_811b2619118389e51d32806438d12e83
#
_entry.id   811b2619118389e51d32806438d12e83
#
_cell.length_a   1.000
_cell.length_b   1.000
_cell.length_c   1.000
_cell.angle_alpha   90.00
_cell.angle_beta   90.00
_cell.angle_gamma   90.00
#
_symmetry.space_group_name_H-M   'P 1'
#
loop_
_entity.id
_entity.type
_entity.pdbx_description
1 polymer ?
#
loop_
_entity_poly.entity_id
_entity_poly.type
_entity_poly.pdbx_seq_one_letter_code
_entity_poly.pdbx_strand_id
1 'polypeptide(L)'
;MEEILLEARGLCKSYKERKVVDSVNLTVRSGEIVGLLGPNGAGKTTSFYMVAGLVRPDVGTVNFCGKDVSGLPMHLRARLGMGYLPQEESIFRKLTVEENLMSILETRKDLNRKAQKAKADELLERFNITKLRKSQAIQLSGGEKRRLTIARALASNPKLLMLDEPFAGVDPIAVQDIQHIVASLRETDGLSILITDHNVRETLGIVDRAYILFEGHVIKEGNAQEIAQDPKTRKIYLGEQFKM
;
A
#
# COMPACT_ATOMS: atom_id res chain seq x y z
N MET A 1 24.44 -3.27 -1.11
CA MET A 1 23.49 -2.14 -1.21
C MET A 1 22.13 -2.74 -1.53
N GLU A 2 21.11 -2.44 -0.75
CA GLU A 2 19.74 -2.90 -1.00
C GLU A 2 19.24 -2.28 -2.32
N GLU A 3 18.66 -3.12 -3.17
CA GLU A 3 18.18 -2.73 -4.50
C GLU A 3 16.97 -1.79 -4.38
N ILE A 4 17.01 -0.64 -5.08
CA ILE A 4 15.86 0.26 -5.18
C ILE A 4 14.82 -0.38 -6.09
N LEU A 5 13.68 -0.76 -5.51
CA LEU A 5 12.57 -1.37 -6.22
C LEU A 5 11.67 -0.32 -6.88
N LEU A 6 11.38 0.77 -6.16
CA LEU A 6 10.57 1.89 -6.62
C LEU A 6 11.32 3.19 -6.38
N GLU A 7 11.29 4.07 -7.37
CA GLU A 7 11.83 5.42 -7.25
C GLU A 7 10.91 6.43 -7.95
N ALA A 8 10.48 7.44 -7.20
CA ALA A 8 9.79 8.60 -7.72
C ALA A 8 10.69 9.83 -7.58
N ARG A 9 10.88 10.58 -8.67
CA ARG A 9 11.75 11.75 -8.72
C ARG A 9 11.01 12.99 -9.21
N GLY A 10 11.06 14.05 -8.42
CA GLY A 10 10.58 15.38 -8.76
C GLY A 10 9.10 15.40 -9.12
N LEU A 11 8.26 14.57 -8.47
CA LEU A 11 6.84 14.51 -8.78
C LEU A 11 6.16 15.84 -8.49
N CYS A 12 5.48 16.39 -9.51
CA CYS A 12 4.65 17.58 -9.38
C CYS A 12 3.24 17.30 -9.89
N LYS A 13 2.25 17.89 -9.20
CA LYS A 13 0.86 17.87 -9.62
C LYS A 13 0.14 19.13 -9.23
N SER A 14 -0.55 19.73 -10.21
CA SER A 14 -1.44 20.87 -9.99
C SER A 14 -2.86 20.51 -10.39
N TYR A 15 -3.83 21.02 -9.65
CA TYR A 15 -5.24 21.01 -10.02
C TYR A 15 -5.71 22.46 -10.13
N LYS A 16 -6.09 22.87 -11.35
CA LYS A 16 -6.32 24.27 -11.70
C LYS A 16 -5.07 25.10 -11.37
N GLU A 17 -5.19 26.13 -10.56
CA GLU A 17 -4.08 27.01 -10.15
C GLU A 17 -3.34 26.55 -8.89
N ARG A 18 -3.84 25.49 -8.20
CA ARG A 18 -3.26 25.02 -6.95
C ARG A 18 -2.27 23.88 -7.21
N LYS A 19 -1.00 24.10 -6.90
CA LYS A 19 0.01 23.06 -6.84
C LYS A 19 -0.18 22.23 -5.56
N VAL A 20 -0.53 20.95 -5.71
CA VAL A 20 -0.85 20.04 -4.59
C VAL A 20 0.35 19.17 -4.23
N VAL A 21 1.20 18.87 -5.21
CA VAL A 21 2.47 18.14 -5.01
C VAL A 21 3.55 18.92 -5.74
N ASP A 22 4.67 19.16 -5.07
CA ASP A 22 5.78 19.95 -5.58
C ASP A 22 7.11 19.27 -5.29
N SER A 23 7.74 18.74 -6.37
CA SER A 23 9.07 18.13 -6.35
C SER A 23 9.24 17.01 -5.33
N VAL A 24 8.19 16.18 -5.13
CA VAL A 24 8.24 15.04 -4.21
C VAL A 24 9.15 13.95 -4.75
N ASN A 25 10.10 13.54 -3.91
CA ASN A 25 10.99 12.42 -4.15
C ASN A 25 10.71 11.35 -3.09
N LEU A 26 10.62 10.09 -3.51
CA LEU A 26 10.52 8.95 -2.61
C LEU A 26 11.10 7.69 -3.24
N THR A 27 11.60 6.82 -2.40
CA THR A 27 12.11 5.50 -2.82
C THR A 27 11.54 4.41 -1.93
N VAL A 28 11.43 3.20 -2.46
CA VAL A 28 11.18 1.97 -1.71
C VAL A 28 12.22 0.95 -2.14
N ARG A 29 12.94 0.39 -1.17
CA ARG A 29 13.91 -0.69 -1.42
C ARG A 29 13.22 -2.05 -1.40
N SER A 30 13.88 -3.05 -1.92
CA SER A 30 13.39 -4.43 -1.89
C SER A 30 13.24 -4.91 -0.44
N GLY A 31 12.05 -5.44 -0.07
CA GLY A 31 11.76 -5.90 1.28
C GLY A 31 11.55 -4.79 2.32
N GLU A 32 11.43 -3.52 1.92
CA GLU A 32 11.24 -2.39 2.82
C GLU A 32 9.76 -2.03 2.98
N ILE A 33 9.34 -1.66 4.20
CA ILE A 33 8.05 -1.03 4.47
C ILE A 33 8.26 0.48 4.62
N VAL A 34 7.67 1.25 3.71
CA VAL A 34 7.79 2.72 3.68
C VAL A 34 6.46 3.38 3.95
N GLY A 35 6.44 4.37 4.84
CA GLY A 35 5.29 5.21 5.14
C GLY A 35 5.31 6.53 4.37
N LEU A 36 4.14 6.96 3.88
CA LEU A 36 3.93 8.31 3.32
C LEU A 36 2.92 9.04 4.20
N LEU A 37 3.39 9.87 5.11
CA LEU A 37 2.65 10.46 6.21
C LEU A 37 2.56 11.98 6.08
N GLY A 38 1.68 12.60 6.86
CA GLY A 38 1.49 14.05 6.89
C GLY A 38 0.04 14.43 7.16
N PRO A 39 -0.26 15.69 7.43
CA PRO A 39 -1.60 16.17 7.71
C PRO A 39 -2.54 16.06 6.49
N ASN A 40 -3.83 16.30 6.71
CA ASN A 40 -4.81 16.37 5.62
C ASN A 40 -4.45 17.49 4.66
N GLY A 41 -4.54 17.22 3.35
CA GLY A 41 -4.18 18.18 2.31
C GLY A 41 -2.67 18.33 2.04
N ALA A 42 -1.81 17.54 2.70
CA ALA A 42 -0.35 17.58 2.50
C ALA A 42 0.11 17.06 1.13
N GLY A 43 -0.75 16.44 0.32
CA GLY A 43 -0.41 15.87 -0.98
C GLY A 43 -0.13 14.36 -0.97
N LYS A 44 -0.31 13.67 0.16
CA LYS A 44 -0.07 12.23 0.31
C LYS A 44 -0.79 11.38 -0.74
N THR A 45 -2.13 11.44 -0.75
CA THR A 45 -2.96 10.65 -1.66
C THR A 45 -2.64 10.94 -3.12
N THR A 46 -2.39 12.21 -3.48
CA THR A 46 -2.00 12.58 -4.85
C THR A 46 -0.64 11.98 -5.22
N SER A 47 0.36 12.09 -4.34
CA SER A 47 1.69 11.48 -4.55
C SER A 47 1.60 9.97 -4.67
N PHE A 48 0.86 9.34 -3.79
CA PHE A 48 0.61 7.91 -3.80
C PHE A 48 -0.10 7.46 -5.10
N TYR A 49 -1.12 8.19 -5.54
CA TYR A 49 -1.84 7.91 -6.79
C TYR A 49 -0.98 8.13 -8.04
N MET A 50 -0.04 9.08 -8.02
CA MET A 50 0.94 9.22 -9.11
C MET A 50 1.86 8.00 -9.17
N VAL A 51 2.30 7.48 -8.03
CA VAL A 51 3.09 6.24 -7.95
C VAL A 51 2.27 5.03 -8.40
N ALA A 52 1.00 4.93 -8.00
CA ALA A 52 0.11 3.83 -8.41
C ALA A 52 -0.28 3.86 -9.90
N GLY A 53 -0.16 5.01 -10.56
CA GLY A 53 -0.60 5.21 -11.95
C GLY A 53 -2.11 5.48 -12.10
N LEU A 54 -2.74 5.93 -11.01
CA LEU A 54 -4.12 6.42 -10.98
C LEU A 54 -4.20 7.89 -11.40
N VAL A 55 -3.17 8.67 -11.09
CA VAL A 55 -3.01 10.07 -11.48
C VAL A 55 -1.71 10.21 -12.27
N ARG A 56 -1.76 10.90 -13.39
CA ARG A 56 -0.55 11.21 -14.15
C ARG A 56 0.14 12.43 -13.53
N PRO A 57 1.46 12.37 -13.23
CA PRO A 57 2.22 13.54 -12.81
C PRO A 57 2.28 14.57 -13.94
N ASP A 58 2.32 15.85 -13.60
CA ASP A 58 2.55 16.92 -14.57
C ASP A 58 4.04 17.03 -14.89
N VAL A 59 4.90 16.78 -13.88
CA VAL A 59 6.37 16.74 -13.98
C VAL A 59 6.88 15.61 -13.09
N GLY A 60 8.05 15.08 -13.40
CA GLY A 60 8.71 14.03 -12.64
C GLY A 60 8.54 12.64 -13.23
N THR A 61 9.22 11.68 -12.65
CA THR A 61 9.28 10.30 -13.15
C THR A 61 9.01 9.29 -12.03
N VAL A 62 8.48 8.14 -12.42
CA VAL A 62 8.33 6.96 -11.55
C VAL A 62 9.02 5.78 -12.21
N ASN A 63 10.04 5.23 -11.57
CA ASN A 63 10.75 4.03 -12.00
C ASN A 63 10.38 2.86 -11.09
N PHE A 64 10.08 1.71 -11.67
CA PHE A 64 9.77 0.49 -10.94
C PHE A 64 10.56 -0.69 -11.51
N CYS A 65 11.32 -1.40 -10.69
CA CYS A 65 12.25 -2.45 -11.12
C CYS A 65 13.16 -1.98 -12.27
N GLY A 66 13.71 -0.77 -12.17
CA GLY A 66 14.60 -0.16 -13.18
C GLY A 66 13.92 0.28 -14.47
N LYS A 67 12.59 0.24 -14.56
CA LYS A 67 11.82 0.66 -15.75
C LYS A 67 11.04 1.93 -15.45
N ASP A 68 11.07 2.88 -16.38
CA ASP A 68 10.18 4.05 -16.32
C ASP A 68 8.72 3.62 -16.56
N VAL A 69 7.89 3.87 -15.54
CA VAL A 69 6.45 3.58 -15.57
C VAL A 69 5.59 4.84 -15.51
N SER A 70 6.20 6.04 -15.62
CA SER A 70 5.54 7.34 -15.46
C SER A 70 4.29 7.50 -16.33
N GLY A 71 4.37 7.06 -17.58
CA GLY A 71 3.25 7.10 -18.54
C GLY A 71 2.30 5.91 -18.49
N LEU A 72 2.60 4.88 -17.68
CA LEU A 72 1.80 3.66 -17.64
C LEU A 72 0.61 3.80 -16.67
N PRO A 73 -0.61 3.44 -17.08
CA PRO A 73 -1.76 3.38 -16.19
C PRO A 73 -1.62 2.20 -15.20
N MET A 74 -2.38 2.26 -14.09
CA MET A 74 -2.32 1.31 -12.98
C MET A 74 -2.35 -0.16 -13.42
N HIS A 75 -3.22 -0.55 -14.35
CA HIS A 75 -3.34 -1.95 -14.78
C HIS A 75 -2.08 -2.50 -15.48
N LEU A 76 -1.29 -1.64 -16.15
CA LEU A 76 0.00 -2.03 -16.72
C LEU A 76 1.09 -2.11 -15.65
N ARG A 77 1.08 -1.20 -14.66
CA ARG A 77 1.97 -1.28 -13.48
C ARG A 77 1.67 -2.52 -12.65
N ALA A 78 0.39 -2.90 -12.52
CA ALA A 78 0.00 -4.14 -11.84
C ALA A 78 0.60 -5.38 -12.51
N ARG A 79 0.65 -5.44 -13.84
CA ARG A 79 1.30 -6.53 -14.59
C ARG A 79 2.82 -6.59 -14.39
N LEU A 80 3.44 -5.49 -13.98
CA LEU A 80 4.87 -5.44 -13.63
C LEU A 80 5.14 -5.86 -12.18
N GLY A 81 4.08 -6.04 -11.36
CA GLY A 81 4.16 -6.45 -9.97
C GLY A 81 3.84 -5.36 -8.94
N MET A 82 3.17 -4.26 -9.31
CA MET A 82 2.65 -3.28 -8.36
C MET A 82 1.23 -3.67 -7.92
N GLY A 83 1.07 -4.20 -6.71
CA GLY A 83 -0.24 -4.42 -6.10
C GLY A 83 -0.79 -3.13 -5.49
N TYR A 84 -2.10 -2.92 -5.57
CA TYR A 84 -2.76 -1.76 -4.96
C TYR A 84 -3.98 -2.21 -4.16
N LEU A 85 -4.04 -1.77 -2.92
CA LEU A 85 -5.15 -1.99 -2.00
C LEU A 85 -5.77 -0.63 -1.67
N PRO A 86 -6.95 -0.31 -2.21
CA PRO A 86 -7.63 0.96 -1.92
C PRO A 86 -8.17 1.00 -0.48
N GLN A 87 -8.46 2.21 0.00
CA GLN A 87 -9.10 2.46 1.28
C GLN A 87 -10.47 1.77 1.38
N GLU A 88 -11.27 1.86 0.31
CA GLU A 88 -12.57 1.18 0.25
C GLU A 88 -12.43 -0.31 -0.08
N GLU A 89 -13.39 -1.11 0.41
CA GLU A 89 -13.45 -2.54 0.13
C GLU A 89 -13.56 -2.81 -1.38
N SER A 90 -12.52 -3.38 -1.98
CA SER A 90 -12.47 -3.69 -3.42
C SER A 90 -12.91 -5.10 -3.78
N ILE A 91 -13.58 -5.83 -2.85
CA ILE A 91 -14.05 -7.20 -3.07
C ILE A 91 -15.30 -7.25 -3.93
N PHE A 92 -15.46 -8.31 -4.70
CA PHE A 92 -16.68 -8.59 -5.44
C PHE A 92 -17.73 -9.18 -4.49
N ARG A 93 -18.61 -8.34 -3.97
CA ARG A 93 -19.55 -8.66 -2.89
C ARG A 93 -20.47 -9.86 -3.17
N LYS A 94 -20.87 -10.07 -4.44
CA LYS A 94 -21.76 -11.16 -4.86
C LYS A 94 -21.02 -12.46 -5.19
N LEU A 95 -19.71 -12.41 -5.34
CA LEU A 95 -18.89 -13.60 -5.52
C LEU A 95 -18.57 -14.25 -4.18
N THR A 96 -18.32 -15.55 -4.19
CA THR A 96 -17.79 -16.28 -3.04
C THR A 96 -16.35 -15.85 -2.75
N VAL A 97 -15.85 -16.22 -1.57
CA VAL A 97 -14.45 -16.00 -1.18
C VAL A 97 -13.49 -16.62 -2.20
N GLU A 98 -13.75 -17.87 -2.60
CA GLU A 98 -12.94 -18.56 -3.61
C GLU A 98 -13.00 -17.86 -4.98
N GLU A 99 -14.17 -17.49 -5.44
CA GLU A 99 -14.35 -16.78 -6.73
C GLU A 99 -13.66 -15.42 -6.74
N ASN A 100 -13.61 -14.71 -5.60
CA ASN A 100 -12.84 -13.48 -5.46
C ASN A 100 -11.34 -13.70 -5.70
N LEU A 101 -10.75 -14.79 -5.19
CA LEU A 101 -9.37 -15.13 -5.44
C LEU A 101 -9.16 -15.59 -6.89
N MET A 102 -10.04 -16.48 -7.37
CA MET A 102 -9.95 -17.00 -8.73
C MET A 102 -10.07 -15.91 -9.79
N SER A 103 -10.87 -14.84 -9.56
CA SER A 103 -11.00 -13.71 -10.49
C SER A 103 -9.67 -13.02 -10.81
N ILE A 104 -8.70 -13.07 -9.88
CA ILE A 104 -7.35 -12.56 -10.08
C ILE A 104 -6.43 -13.64 -10.62
N LEU A 105 -6.47 -14.85 -10.04
CA LEU A 105 -5.61 -15.96 -10.42
C LEU A 105 -5.78 -16.38 -11.89
N GLU A 106 -7.00 -16.31 -12.43
CA GLU A 106 -7.29 -16.59 -13.85
C GLU A 106 -6.66 -15.57 -14.82
N THR A 107 -6.31 -14.38 -14.34
CA THR A 107 -5.57 -13.41 -15.15
C THR A 107 -4.08 -13.73 -15.29
N ARG A 108 -3.55 -14.62 -14.43
CA ARG A 108 -2.16 -15.04 -14.42
C ARG A 108 -1.89 -16.11 -15.49
N LYS A 109 -1.26 -15.67 -16.58
CA LYS A 109 -0.93 -16.55 -17.72
C LYS A 109 0.20 -17.56 -17.43
N ASP A 110 0.95 -17.34 -16.37
CA ASP A 110 2.03 -18.22 -15.89
C ASP A 110 1.53 -19.42 -15.08
N LEU A 111 0.24 -19.42 -14.67
CA LEU A 111 -0.38 -20.48 -13.90
C LEU A 111 -1.41 -21.25 -14.73
N ASN A 112 -1.29 -22.57 -14.77
CA ASN A 112 -2.37 -23.43 -15.26
C ASN A 112 -3.47 -23.56 -14.20
N ARG A 113 -4.65 -24.09 -14.60
CA ARG A 113 -5.83 -24.19 -13.72
C ARG A 113 -5.58 -24.97 -12.42
N LYS A 114 -4.70 -25.96 -12.43
CA LYS A 114 -4.34 -26.72 -11.23
C LYS A 114 -3.52 -25.85 -10.27
N ALA A 115 -2.54 -25.10 -10.79
CA ALA A 115 -1.71 -24.19 -10.00
C ALA A 115 -2.52 -23.00 -9.45
N GLN A 116 -3.49 -22.49 -10.24
CA GLN A 116 -4.41 -21.43 -9.79
C GLN A 116 -5.23 -21.89 -8.57
N LYS A 117 -5.80 -23.11 -8.63
CA LYS A 117 -6.53 -23.69 -7.50
C LYS A 117 -5.65 -23.91 -6.28
N ALA A 118 -4.45 -24.48 -6.47
CA ALA A 118 -3.51 -24.66 -5.38
C ALA A 118 -3.11 -23.33 -4.72
N LYS A 119 -2.92 -22.27 -5.52
CA LYS A 119 -2.63 -20.93 -4.98
C LYS A 119 -3.84 -20.33 -4.25
N ALA A 120 -5.05 -20.58 -4.72
CA ALA A 120 -6.26 -20.17 -3.99
C ALA A 120 -6.35 -20.90 -2.64
N ASP A 121 -6.08 -22.21 -2.60
CA ASP A 121 -6.06 -23.02 -1.36
C ASP A 121 -5.02 -22.47 -0.36
N GLU A 122 -3.79 -22.22 -0.81
CA GLU A 122 -2.73 -21.61 0.00
C GLU A 122 -3.14 -20.26 0.60
N LEU A 123 -3.72 -19.37 -0.20
CA LEU A 123 -4.18 -18.07 0.27
C LEU A 123 -5.34 -18.17 1.27
N LEU A 124 -6.30 -19.07 1.03
CA LEU A 124 -7.40 -19.31 1.95
C LEU A 124 -6.92 -19.81 3.31
N GLU A 125 -5.95 -20.72 3.33
CA GLU A 125 -5.35 -21.24 4.55
C GLU A 125 -4.53 -20.17 5.27
N ARG A 126 -3.64 -19.49 4.56
CA ARG A 126 -2.77 -18.45 5.11
C ARG A 126 -3.53 -17.33 5.80
N PHE A 127 -4.66 -16.91 5.22
CA PHE A 127 -5.50 -15.85 5.78
C PHE A 127 -6.61 -16.37 6.70
N ASN A 128 -6.62 -17.67 7.01
CA ASN A 128 -7.61 -18.31 7.90
C ASN A 128 -9.07 -18.06 7.48
N ILE A 129 -9.32 -18.13 6.17
CA ILE A 129 -10.65 -17.95 5.55
C ILE A 129 -11.12 -19.20 4.79
N THR A 130 -10.46 -20.34 4.98
CA THR A 130 -10.80 -21.59 4.30
C THR A 130 -12.24 -22.05 4.58
N LYS A 131 -12.71 -21.88 5.82
CA LYS A 131 -14.08 -22.25 6.22
C LYS A 131 -15.15 -21.40 5.51
N LEU A 132 -14.77 -20.23 5.04
CA LEU A 132 -15.64 -19.26 4.37
C LEU A 132 -15.59 -19.38 2.84
N ARG A 133 -14.84 -20.34 2.30
CA ARG A 133 -14.58 -20.54 0.86
C ARG A 133 -15.82 -20.33 -0.01
N LYS A 134 -16.96 -20.94 0.38
CA LYS A 134 -18.22 -20.90 -0.36
C LYS A 134 -19.18 -19.78 0.06
N SER A 135 -18.83 -19.02 1.10
CA SER A 135 -19.63 -17.89 1.55
C SER A 135 -19.50 -16.73 0.57
N GLN A 136 -20.59 -16.04 0.30
CA GLN A 136 -20.53 -14.80 -0.48
C GLN A 136 -19.81 -13.72 0.32
N ALA A 137 -18.98 -12.91 -0.35
CA ALA A 137 -18.17 -11.89 0.30
C ALA A 137 -19.01 -10.82 1.03
N ILE A 138 -20.25 -10.59 0.62
CA ILE A 138 -21.16 -9.68 1.32
C ILE A 138 -21.49 -10.14 2.76
N GLN A 139 -21.45 -11.45 3.03
CA GLN A 139 -21.78 -12.04 4.33
C GLN A 139 -20.63 -12.00 5.34
N LEU A 140 -19.43 -11.64 4.91
CA LEU A 140 -18.24 -11.61 5.74
C LEU A 140 -18.29 -10.45 6.73
N SER A 141 -17.71 -10.67 7.92
CA SER A 141 -17.37 -9.60 8.86
C SER A 141 -16.32 -8.64 8.28
N GLY A 142 -16.14 -7.45 8.88
CA GLY A 142 -15.14 -6.48 8.42
C GLY A 142 -13.72 -7.06 8.40
N GLY A 143 -13.31 -7.79 9.45
CA GLY A 143 -11.99 -8.41 9.50
C GLY A 143 -11.81 -9.53 8.46
N GLU A 144 -12.84 -10.34 8.19
CA GLU A 144 -12.81 -11.38 7.16
C GLU A 144 -12.73 -10.77 5.75
N LYS A 145 -13.49 -9.71 5.49
CA LYS A 145 -13.42 -8.96 4.25
C LYS A 145 -12.01 -8.37 4.03
N ARG A 146 -11.41 -7.83 5.09
CA ARG A 146 -10.06 -7.29 5.02
C ARG A 146 -9.05 -8.36 4.66
N ARG A 147 -9.11 -9.52 5.32
CA ARG A 147 -8.26 -10.68 5.00
C ARG A 147 -8.44 -11.14 3.56
N LEU A 148 -9.69 -11.25 3.09
CA LEU A 148 -9.97 -11.58 1.69
C LEU A 148 -9.40 -10.53 0.73
N THR A 149 -9.52 -9.24 1.04
CA THR A 149 -9.00 -8.16 0.19
C THR A 149 -7.49 -8.24 0.04
N ILE A 150 -6.76 -8.49 1.14
CA ILE A 150 -5.30 -8.66 1.12
C ILE A 150 -4.92 -9.95 0.36
N ALA A 151 -5.57 -11.07 0.66
CA ALA A 151 -5.35 -12.34 -0.04
C ALA A 151 -5.53 -12.19 -1.56
N ARG A 152 -6.56 -11.45 -1.98
CA ARG A 152 -6.81 -11.15 -3.38
C ARG A 152 -5.72 -10.28 -4.02
N ALA A 153 -5.20 -9.29 -3.31
CA ALA A 153 -4.07 -8.49 -3.79
C ALA A 153 -2.82 -9.35 -4.00
N LEU A 154 -2.55 -10.28 -3.08
CA LEU A 154 -1.42 -11.21 -3.18
C LEU A 154 -1.59 -12.27 -4.29
N ALA A 155 -2.80 -12.58 -4.71
CA ALA A 155 -3.06 -13.50 -5.81
C ALA A 155 -2.37 -13.06 -7.12
N SER A 156 -2.14 -11.75 -7.31
CA SER A 156 -1.40 -11.20 -8.44
C SER A 156 0.12 -11.42 -8.35
N ASN A 157 0.64 -11.92 -7.21
CA ASN A 157 2.07 -12.06 -6.90
C ASN A 157 2.85 -10.74 -7.02
N PRO A 158 2.48 -9.71 -6.27
CA PRO A 158 3.13 -8.41 -6.37
C PRO A 158 4.56 -8.45 -5.81
N LYS A 159 5.42 -7.54 -6.31
CA LYS A 159 6.73 -7.21 -5.74
C LYS A 159 6.65 -6.05 -4.77
N LEU A 160 5.70 -5.14 -5.03
CA LEU A 160 5.35 -3.99 -4.19
C LEU A 160 3.85 -4.01 -3.93
N LEU A 161 3.45 -3.92 -2.66
CA LEU A 161 2.06 -3.74 -2.26
C LEU A 161 1.86 -2.29 -1.77
N MET A 162 0.96 -1.58 -2.41
CA MET A 162 0.60 -0.21 -2.06
C MET A 162 -0.70 -0.23 -1.26
N LEU A 163 -0.66 0.25 -0.01
CA LEU A 163 -1.79 0.28 0.93
C LEU A 163 -2.27 1.72 1.13
N ASP A 164 -3.49 1.99 0.71
CA ASP A 164 -4.12 3.31 0.83
C ASP A 164 -4.96 3.37 2.09
N GLU A 165 -4.51 4.10 3.10
CA GLU A 165 -5.14 4.28 4.41
C GLU A 165 -5.65 2.98 5.06
N PRO A 166 -4.77 1.98 5.27
CA PRO A 166 -5.18 0.66 5.76
C PRO A 166 -5.77 0.67 7.17
N PHE A 167 -5.52 1.70 7.98
CA PHE A 167 -5.99 1.81 9.36
C PHE A 167 -7.19 2.75 9.52
N ALA A 168 -7.65 3.40 8.43
CA ALA A 168 -8.74 4.35 8.49
C ALA A 168 -10.07 3.69 8.86
N GLY A 169 -10.72 4.17 9.92
CA GLY A 169 -12.03 3.68 10.36
C GLY A 169 -12.03 2.24 10.90
N VAL A 170 -10.86 1.71 11.27
CA VAL A 170 -10.69 0.36 11.77
C VAL A 170 -10.58 0.37 13.31
N ASP A 171 -11.20 -0.60 13.98
CA ASP A 171 -11.07 -0.73 15.43
C ASP A 171 -9.64 -1.17 15.85
N PRO A 172 -9.22 -0.89 17.10
CA PRO A 172 -7.83 -1.15 17.54
C PRO A 172 -7.39 -2.61 17.44
N ILE A 173 -8.30 -3.57 17.60
CA ILE A 173 -7.98 -5.01 17.50
C ILE A 173 -7.68 -5.35 16.04
N ALA A 174 -8.53 -4.88 15.13
CA ALA A 174 -8.34 -5.12 13.71
C ALA A 174 -7.12 -4.37 13.14
N VAL A 175 -6.73 -3.21 13.72
CA VAL A 175 -5.46 -2.54 13.39
C VAL A 175 -4.27 -3.44 13.69
N GLN A 176 -4.22 -4.08 14.88
CA GLN A 176 -3.15 -5.03 15.23
C GLN A 176 -3.10 -6.22 14.26
N ASP A 177 -4.25 -6.76 13.88
CA ASP A 177 -4.32 -7.84 12.88
C ASP A 177 -3.70 -7.41 11.54
N ILE A 178 -4.01 -6.19 11.08
CA ILE A 178 -3.44 -5.64 9.84
C ILE A 178 -1.93 -5.45 9.97
N GLN A 179 -1.46 -4.91 11.09
CA GLN A 179 -0.03 -4.72 11.36
C GLN A 179 0.71 -6.06 11.33
N HIS A 180 0.18 -7.10 11.98
CA HIS A 180 0.76 -8.46 11.96
C HIS A 180 0.78 -9.05 10.54
N ILE A 181 -0.29 -8.86 9.77
CA ILE A 181 -0.34 -9.31 8.37
C ILE A 181 0.76 -8.60 7.56
N VAL A 182 0.86 -7.28 7.64
CA VAL A 182 1.86 -6.48 6.91
C VAL A 182 3.28 -6.89 7.26
N ALA A 183 3.59 -7.06 8.56
CA ALA A 183 4.88 -7.54 9.02
C ALA A 183 5.20 -8.95 8.48
N SER A 184 4.24 -9.87 8.55
CA SER A 184 4.38 -11.23 8.01
C SER A 184 4.64 -11.24 6.49
N LEU A 185 3.99 -10.37 5.72
CA LEU A 185 4.21 -10.26 4.26
C LEU A 185 5.65 -9.84 3.93
N ARG A 186 6.21 -8.92 4.71
CA ARG A 186 7.62 -8.53 4.58
C ARG A 186 8.55 -9.68 4.97
N GLU A 187 8.36 -10.27 6.16
CA GLU A 187 9.26 -11.26 6.73
C GLU A 187 9.26 -12.58 5.96
N THR A 188 8.09 -13.04 5.53
CA THR A 188 7.94 -14.37 4.89
C THR A 188 8.11 -14.30 3.38
N ASP A 189 7.58 -13.24 2.73
CA ASP A 189 7.58 -13.13 1.27
C ASP A 189 8.64 -12.15 0.74
N GLY A 190 9.33 -11.42 1.62
CA GLY A 190 10.23 -10.33 1.21
C GLY A 190 9.50 -9.22 0.46
N LEU A 191 8.18 -9.08 0.70
CA LEU A 191 7.35 -8.12 -0.02
C LEU A 191 7.68 -6.69 0.41
N SER A 192 7.89 -5.82 -0.57
CA SER A 192 8.02 -4.39 -0.32
C SER A 192 6.66 -3.74 -0.19
N ILE A 193 6.52 -2.77 0.71
CA ILE A 193 5.21 -2.17 1.01
C ILE A 193 5.35 -0.66 1.07
N LEU A 194 4.43 0.05 0.41
CA LEU A 194 4.26 1.50 0.54
C LEU A 194 2.89 1.78 1.15
N ILE A 195 2.87 2.46 2.29
CA ILE A 195 1.66 2.75 3.05
C ILE A 195 1.44 4.26 3.09
N THR A 196 0.21 4.71 2.82
CA THR A 196 -0.22 6.05 3.20
C THR A 196 -1.33 5.94 4.24
N ASP A 197 -1.23 6.71 5.32
CA ASP A 197 -2.27 6.75 6.35
C ASP A 197 -2.25 8.11 7.08
N HIS A 198 -3.33 8.42 7.79
CA HIS A 198 -3.41 9.53 8.72
C HIS A 198 -3.17 9.09 10.18
N ASN A 199 -3.25 7.79 10.47
CA ASN A 199 -2.95 7.20 11.78
C ASN A 199 -1.43 7.02 11.95
N VAL A 200 -0.77 8.08 12.36
CA VAL A 200 0.71 8.16 12.42
C VAL A 200 1.30 7.10 13.32
N ARG A 201 0.76 6.95 14.54
CA ARG A 201 1.30 6.01 15.54
C ARG A 201 1.27 4.59 15.00
N GLU A 202 0.14 4.18 14.45
CA GLU A 202 -0.05 2.82 13.93
C GLU A 202 0.89 2.55 12.75
N THR A 203 1.07 3.55 11.88
CA THR A 203 1.95 3.43 10.73
C THR A 203 3.43 3.42 11.14
N LEU A 204 3.86 4.35 12.02
CA LEU A 204 5.25 4.39 12.50
C LEU A 204 5.65 3.12 13.25
N GLY A 205 4.68 2.40 13.84
CA GLY A 205 4.92 1.12 14.52
C GLY A 205 5.35 -0.03 13.61
N ILE A 206 5.15 0.07 12.30
CA ILE A 206 5.42 -1.03 11.36
C ILE A 206 6.33 -0.67 10.18
N VAL A 207 6.62 0.62 9.97
CA VAL A 207 7.47 1.04 8.85
C VAL A 207 8.96 1.02 9.24
N ASP A 208 9.80 0.67 8.29
CA ASP A 208 11.26 0.81 8.43
C ASP A 208 11.67 2.28 8.28
N ARG A 209 10.99 3.00 7.40
CA ARG A 209 11.26 4.39 7.06
C ARG A 209 9.97 5.09 6.64
N ALA A 210 9.86 6.40 6.88
CA ALA A 210 8.74 7.18 6.39
C ALA A 210 9.17 8.54 5.83
N TYR A 211 8.33 9.06 4.95
CA TYR A 211 8.36 10.41 4.42
C TYR A 211 7.24 11.22 5.04
N ILE A 212 7.56 12.39 5.56
CA ILE A 212 6.56 13.33 6.08
C ILE A 212 6.33 14.40 5.02
N LEU A 213 5.10 14.45 4.51
CA LEU A 213 4.66 15.48 3.57
C LEU A 213 3.97 16.61 4.31
N PHE A 214 4.25 17.83 3.86
CA PHE A 214 3.57 19.04 4.28
C PHE A 214 3.51 20.03 3.10
N GLU A 215 2.32 20.57 2.82
CA GLU A 215 2.09 21.53 1.72
C GLU A 215 2.70 21.11 0.37
N GLY A 216 2.57 19.84 0.04
CA GLY A 216 3.06 19.29 -1.23
C GLY A 216 4.53 18.91 -1.27
N HIS A 217 5.30 19.10 -0.20
CA HIS A 217 6.73 18.83 -0.13
C HIS A 217 7.06 17.74 0.90
N VAL A 218 8.14 17.01 0.69
CA VAL A 218 8.76 16.18 1.73
C VAL A 218 9.55 17.07 2.67
N ILE A 219 9.15 17.15 3.93
CA ILE A 219 9.81 17.98 4.96
C ILE A 219 10.78 17.19 5.84
N LYS A 220 10.58 15.86 5.91
CA LYS A 220 11.42 14.93 6.67
C LYS A 220 11.35 13.55 6.06
N GLU A 221 12.47 12.85 6.06
CA GLU A 221 12.63 11.42 5.80
C GLU A 221 13.44 10.82 6.93
N GLY A 222 13.12 9.61 7.35
CA GLY A 222 13.87 8.89 8.38
C GLY A 222 13.11 7.69 8.95
N ASN A 223 13.74 6.99 9.87
CA ASN A 223 13.08 5.94 10.63
C ASN A 223 12.06 6.52 11.64
N ALA A 224 11.28 5.64 12.26
CA ALA A 224 10.22 6.05 13.17
C ALA A 224 10.72 6.92 14.35
N GLN A 225 11.90 6.63 14.91
CA GLN A 225 12.47 7.40 16.00
C GLN A 225 12.94 8.79 15.55
N GLU A 226 13.63 8.87 14.41
CA GLU A 226 14.07 10.14 13.82
C GLU A 226 12.90 11.08 13.52
N ILE A 227 11.78 10.51 13.02
CA ILE A 227 10.56 11.27 12.74
C ILE A 227 9.88 11.71 14.03
N ALA A 228 9.75 10.82 15.02
CA ALA A 228 9.12 11.13 16.31
C ALA A 228 9.87 12.18 17.12
N GLN A 229 11.19 12.31 16.91
CA GLN A 229 12.07 13.28 17.62
C GLN A 229 12.26 14.58 16.84
N ASP A 230 11.91 14.64 15.55
CA ASP A 230 12.14 15.83 14.73
C ASP A 230 11.27 17.01 15.18
N PRO A 231 11.87 18.14 15.61
CA PRO A 231 11.12 19.28 16.15
C PRO A 231 10.14 19.89 15.14
N LYS A 232 10.50 19.92 13.85
CA LYS A 232 9.65 20.46 12.79
C LYS A 232 8.44 19.58 12.56
N THR A 233 8.63 18.25 12.50
CA THR A 233 7.56 17.28 12.34
C THR A 233 6.61 17.30 13.53
N ARG A 234 7.14 17.37 14.76
CA ARG A 234 6.33 17.50 15.98
C ARG A 234 5.47 18.75 15.96
N LYS A 235 6.05 19.91 15.66
CA LYS A 235 5.33 21.19 15.62
C LYS A 235 4.22 21.21 14.58
N ILE A 236 4.44 20.61 13.39
CA ILE A 236 3.53 20.71 12.24
C ILE A 236 2.48 19.60 12.24
N TYR A 237 2.83 18.40 12.70
CA TYR A 237 2.02 17.21 12.45
C TYR A 237 1.76 16.32 13.68
N LEU A 238 2.80 15.96 14.43
CA LEU A 238 2.65 14.98 15.51
C LEU A 238 2.06 15.57 16.80
N GLY A 239 2.29 16.86 17.05
CA GLY A 239 2.06 17.49 18.33
C GLY A 239 3.21 17.30 19.33
N GLU A 240 3.37 18.25 20.26
CA GLU A 240 4.51 18.23 21.20
C GLU A 240 4.48 17.05 22.18
N GLN A 241 3.29 16.54 22.51
CA GLN A 241 3.10 15.44 23.45
C GLN A 241 3.11 14.04 22.78
N PHE A 242 3.41 13.95 21.49
CA PHE A 242 3.45 12.67 20.79
C PHE A 242 4.44 11.72 21.42
N LYS A 243 3.98 10.49 21.74
CA LYS A 243 4.80 9.35 22.22
C LYS A 243 4.49 8.15 21.32
N MET A 244 5.52 7.46 20.91
CA MET A 244 5.41 6.17 20.23
C MET A 244 4.98 5.09 21.21
#